data_9f4cd62f83f56b0ef0ea92caf0647b83
#
_entry.id   9f4cd62f83f56b0ef0ea92caf0647b83
#
_cell.length_a   1.000
_cell.length_b   1.000
_cell.length_c   1.000
_cell.angle_alpha   90.00
_cell.angle_beta   90.00
_cell.angle_gamma   90.00
#
_symmetry.space_group_name_H-M   'P 1'
#
loop_
_entity.id
_entity.type
_entity.pdbx_description
1 polymer ?
#
loop_
_entity_poly.entity_id
_entity_poly.type
_entity_poly.pdbx_seq_one_letter_code
_entity_poly.pdbx_strand_id
1 'polypeptide(L)'
;MEDDLKIILFLCNWCPHAAFQTLQDTLAPLPREVRMIRIPCSGRITKSLLFKAFETGADGVALVGCKPGTCRYGIGTRVAERNVEDTRGILRLLGLGEERLGFASFYPDQPSEMLDFLNSFRNTIAQLGKTPVEPPRRTEKPALSPESAASIMATHNINTCQDCGKCSSACPVTLSGKEFSPRAIANAVVTGDLDSSCIREDIWSCLTCGLCYDRCPSAVSFPDFIKEMRNAASGNGRFEAHEGFFHSLMRALASPNLPVEHWKWLPPEIQTDPKSKILFFGGCAPYFDTFFKNHLGINTSDILADALRLMNFFDIHPAIMQNERCCGHDLLWSGDRDHFVKLARLNVELISEMGIEELVTACPECYRAFSHDYPQNGIETGFKVTHIFELAEAQISKGAIGFSKLNRKITFQDPCRLSRTQTGSQLPRNLLQRLNVRGFTEMRDRGVSSLCCGNCAWTGCDSYSKAMQVNRLRQAKETGSNLLVTACPKCQIHLKCAMEDPFLGDEIRMEMADLTSILARTIQWE
;
A
#
# COMPACT_ATOMS: atom_id res chain seq x y z
N MET A 1 -5.46 38.53 -6.67
CA MET A 1 -6.58 37.70 -6.20
C MET A 1 -5.99 36.85 -5.07
N GLU A 2 -6.37 37.13 -3.83
CA GLU A 2 -6.04 36.22 -2.73
C GLU A 2 -6.63 34.85 -3.07
N ASP A 3 -5.77 33.87 -3.17
CA ASP A 3 -6.15 32.50 -3.49
C ASP A 3 -7.00 31.98 -2.32
N ASP A 4 -8.32 31.92 -2.50
CA ASP A 4 -9.27 31.50 -1.46
C ASP A 4 -8.92 30.13 -0.92
N LEU A 5 -8.84 29.99 0.41
CA LEU A 5 -8.70 28.71 1.09
C LEU A 5 -9.87 27.78 0.77
N LYS A 6 -9.62 26.48 0.74
CA LYS A 6 -10.64 25.46 0.51
C LYS A 6 -10.79 24.59 1.75
N ILE A 7 -11.86 24.80 2.50
CA ILE A 7 -12.17 24.04 3.71
C ILE A 7 -13.41 23.17 3.46
N ILE A 8 -13.29 21.87 3.66
CA ILE A 8 -14.40 20.92 3.54
C ILE A 8 -14.93 20.60 4.93
N LEU A 9 -16.23 20.83 5.15
CA LEU A 9 -16.94 20.47 6.37
C LEU A 9 -17.84 19.27 6.13
N PHE A 10 -17.51 18.11 6.69
CA PHE A 10 -18.44 16.98 6.77
C PHE A 10 -19.34 17.15 7.99
N LEU A 11 -20.62 17.35 7.78
CA LEU A 11 -21.60 17.67 8.82
C LEU A 11 -22.61 16.53 9.00
N CYS A 12 -22.65 15.93 10.18
CA CYS A 12 -23.63 14.91 10.53
C CYS A 12 -25.07 15.47 10.45
N ASN A 13 -25.96 14.71 9.82
CA ASN A 13 -27.36 15.11 9.52
C ASN A 13 -28.27 15.28 10.73
N TRP A 14 -27.79 15.01 11.94
CA TRP A 14 -28.61 15.02 13.15
C TRP A 14 -28.32 16.26 14.01
N CYS A 15 -27.85 16.12 15.24
CA CYS A 15 -27.63 17.23 16.18
C CYS A 15 -26.84 18.40 15.55
N PRO A 16 -25.68 18.19 14.91
CA PRO A 16 -24.91 19.31 14.37
C PRO A 16 -25.61 20.00 13.20
N HIS A 17 -26.39 19.26 12.40
CA HIS A 17 -27.12 19.88 11.29
C HIS A 17 -28.22 20.83 11.81
N ALA A 18 -28.92 20.49 12.90
CA ALA A 18 -29.90 21.39 13.52
C ALA A 18 -29.25 22.68 14.03
N ALA A 19 -28.11 22.58 14.74
CA ALA A 19 -27.33 23.76 15.16
C ALA A 19 -26.88 24.61 13.95
N PHE A 20 -26.42 23.96 12.85
CA PHE A 20 -25.99 24.66 11.64
C PHE A 20 -27.17 25.35 10.93
N GLN A 21 -28.36 24.75 10.89
CA GLN A 21 -29.57 25.39 10.36
C GLN A 21 -29.92 26.66 11.16
N THR A 22 -29.85 26.61 12.48
CA THR A 22 -30.05 27.80 13.31
C THR A 22 -29.10 28.93 12.94
N LEU A 23 -27.81 28.65 12.63
CA LEU A 23 -26.87 29.66 12.15
C LEU A 23 -27.28 30.25 10.80
N GLN A 24 -27.80 29.42 9.88
CA GLN A 24 -28.30 29.90 8.59
C GLN A 24 -29.55 30.76 8.73
N ASP A 25 -30.52 30.31 9.55
CA ASP A 25 -31.78 31.01 9.78
C ASP A 25 -31.58 32.38 10.48
N THR A 26 -30.54 32.48 11.31
CA THR A 26 -30.15 33.72 11.98
C THR A 26 -29.19 34.58 11.17
N LEU A 27 -28.89 34.20 9.93
CA LEU A 27 -27.94 34.88 9.03
C LEU A 27 -26.57 35.10 9.67
N ALA A 28 -26.12 34.16 10.51
CA ALA A 28 -24.81 34.25 11.16
C ALA A 28 -23.68 34.31 10.10
N PRO A 29 -22.59 35.06 10.32
CA PRO A 29 -21.52 35.23 9.36
C PRO A 29 -20.64 33.97 9.30
N LEU A 30 -21.05 32.96 8.50
CA LEU A 30 -20.28 31.75 8.27
C LEU A 30 -19.03 32.04 7.40
N PRO A 31 -17.89 31.41 7.67
CA PRO A 31 -16.69 31.56 6.84
C PRO A 31 -16.96 31.13 5.39
N ARG A 32 -16.65 32.02 4.42
CA ARG A 32 -16.93 31.79 2.99
C ARG A 32 -16.13 30.64 2.38
N GLU A 33 -15.00 30.34 2.95
CA GLU A 33 -14.05 29.28 2.55
C GLU A 33 -14.57 27.88 2.87
N VAL A 34 -15.58 27.76 3.76
CA VAL A 34 -16.15 26.50 4.21
C VAL A 34 -17.19 25.99 3.21
N ARG A 35 -16.96 24.79 2.67
CA ARG A 35 -17.91 24.06 1.84
C ARG A 35 -18.48 22.90 2.64
N MET A 36 -19.76 22.94 2.93
CA MET A 36 -20.44 21.92 3.75
C MET A 36 -20.90 20.76 2.88
N ILE A 37 -20.58 19.55 3.34
CA ILE A 37 -21.09 18.28 2.82
C ILE A 37 -21.88 17.59 3.95
N ARG A 38 -23.18 17.49 3.76
CA ARG A 38 -24.07 16.82 4.70
C ARG A 38 -23.95 15.32 4.57
N ILE A 39 -23.77 14.64 5.69
CA ILE A 39 -23.55 13.20 5.75
C ILE A 39 -24.55 12.52 6.70
N PRO A 40 -24.98 11.28 6.43
CA PRO A 40 -25.96 10.58 7.27
C PRO A 40 -25.52 10.43 8.73
N CYS A 41 -24.24 10.15 8.95
CA CYS A 41 -23.64 10.00 10.27
C CYS A 41 -22.12 10.21 10.19
N SER A 42 -21.53 10.90 11.17
CA SER A 42 -20.07 11.07 11.25
C SER A 42 -19.30 9.75 11.29
N GLY A 43 -19.86 8.70 11.91
CA GLY A 43 -19.27 7.37 11.94
C GLY A 43 -19.24 6.63 10.59
N ARG A 44 -19.88 7.18 9.54
CA ARG A 44 -19.79 6.66 8.15
C ARG A 44 -18.61 7.27 7.37
N ILE A 45 -17.99 8.31 7.92
CA ILE A 45 -16.82 8.91 7.28
C ILE A 45 -15.59 8.08 7.60
N THR A 46 -15.03 7.48 6.56
CA THR A 46 -13.82 6.65 6.65
C THR A 46 -12.56 7.50 6.56
N LYS A 47 -11.43 6.92 6.95
CA LYS A 47 -10.10 7.50 6.75
C LYS A 47 -9.86 7.86 5.28
N SER A 48 -10.30 7.00 4.39
CA SER A 48 -10.19 7.17 2.93
C SER A 48 -10.91 8.43 2.46
N LEU A 49 -12.13 8.65 2.93
CA LEU A 49 -12.92 9.81 2.52
C LEU A 49 -12.37 11.11 3.11
N LEU A 50 -11.90 11.10 4.36
CA LEU A 50 -11.21 12.25 4.96
C LEU A 50 -9.95 12.62 4.18
N PHE A 51 -9.14 11.63 3.86
CA PHE A 51 -7.90 11.86 3.12
C PHE A 51 -8.15 12.27 1.66
N LYS A 52 -9.20 11.74 1.04
CA LYS A 52 -9.59 12.09 -0.33
C LYS A 52 -9.86 13.58 -0.52
N ALA A 53 -10.39 14.25 0.50
CA ALA A 53 -10.58 15.70 0.46
C ALA A 53 -9.24 16.44 0.31
N PHE A 54 -8.18 16.02 1.02
CA PHE A 54 -6.84 16.60 0.86
C PHE A 54 -6.24 16.30 -0.52
N GLU A 55 -6.34 15.05 -1.01
CA GLU A 55 -5.89 14.70 -2.35
C GLU A 55 -6.54 15.58 -3.43
N THR A 56 -7.80 15.97 -3.23
CA THR A 56 -8.54 16.84 -4.17
C THR A 56 -8.31 18.34 -3.95
N GLY A 57 -7.38 18.71 -3.07
CA GLY A 57 -6.91 20.08 -2.88
C GLY A 57 -7.65 20.87 -1.80
N ALA A 58 -8.21 20.20 -0.79
CA ALA A 58 -8.66 20.89 0.41
C ALA A 58 -7.46 21.33 1.25
N ASP A 59 -7.49 22.58 1.72
CA ASP A 59 -6.48 23.13 2.62
C ASP A 59 -6.74 22.72 4.08
N GLY A 60 -8.02 22.49 4.43
CA GLY A 60 -8.48 21.98 5.71
C GLY A 60 -9.72 21.11 5.56
N VAL A 61 -9.88 20.14 6.46
CA VAL A 61 -11.05 19.25 6.53
C VAL A 61 -11.57 19.25 7.96
N ALA A 62 -12.86 19.48 8.15
CA ALA A 62 -13.51 19.36 9.45
C ALA A 62 -14.60 18.29 9.42
N LEU A 63 -14.64 17.45 10.43
CA LEU A 63 -15.71 16.49 10.66
C LEU A 63 -16.47 16.87 11.91
N VAL A 64 -17.79 17.10 11.78
CA VAL A 64 -18.63 17.50 12.91
C VAL A 64 -19.70 16.45 13.17
N GLY A 65 -19.69 15.89 14.37
CA GLY A 65 -20.57 14.82 14.84
C GLY A 65 -21.52 15.22 15.95
N CYS A 66 -22.41 14.29 16.36
CA CYS A 66 -23.22 14.42 17.55
C CYS A 66 -22.35 14.30 18.82
N LYS A 67 -22.79 14.86 19.94
CA LYS A 67 -22.14 14.60 21.23
C LYS A 67 -22.14 13.09 21.56
N PRO A 68 -21.08 12.58 22.24
CA PRO A 68 -21.09 11.22 22.74
C PRO A 68 -22.36 10.89 23.52
N GLY A 69 -22.95 9.73 23.27
CA GLY A 69 -24.21 9.29 23.89
C GLY A 69 -25.49 9.78 23.20
N THR A 70 -25.42 10.77 22.28
CA THR A 70 -26.60 11.26 21.54
C THR A 70 -26.64 10.80 20.08
N CYS A 71 -25.66 10.03 19.66
CA CYS A 71 -25.62 9.51 18.30
C CYS A 71 -26.78 8.55 18.03
N ARG A 72 -27.64 8.86 17.05
CA ARG A 72 -28.77 8.01 16.66
C ARG A 72 -28.37 6.57 16.33
N TYR A 73 -27.15 6.35 15.88
CA TYR A 73 -26.61 5.05 15.52
C TYR A 73 -25.68 4.45 16.60
N GLY A 74 -25.75 4.96 17.83
CA GLY A 74 -24.99 4.50 19.00
C GLY A 74 -23.54 4.95 19.01
N ILE A 75 -22.66 4.22 18.31
CA ILE A 75 -21.20 4.41 18.40
C ILE A 75 -20.60 5.36 17.34
N GLY A 76 -21.43 6.03 16.52
CA GLY A 76 -20.95 6.78 15.35
C GLY A 76 -19.90 7.85 15.68
N THR A 77 -20.07 8.62 16.74
CA THR A 77 -19.09 9.64 17.17
C THR A 77 -17.76 9.01 17.56
N ARG A 78 -17.75 7.89 18.29
CA ARG A 78 -16.53 7.17 18.69
C ARG A 78 -15.77 6.60 17.49
N VAL A 79 -16.50 6.10 16.48
CA VAL A 79 -15.88 5.63 15.23
C VAL A 79 -15.26 6.81 14.47
N ALA A 80 -15.96 7.96 14.41
CA ALA A 80 -15.45 9.18 13.80
C ALA A 80 -14.15 9.66 14.45
N GLU A 81 -14.08 9.70 15.78
CA GLU A 81 -12.88 10.08 16.54
C GLU A 81 -11.67 9.23 16.18
N ARG A 82 -11.85 7.89 16.12
CA ARG A 82 -10.78 6.97 15.71
C ARG A 82 -10.30 7.22 14.28
N ASN A 83 -11.22 7.39 13.35
CA ASN A 83 -10.88 7.63 11.95
C ASN A 83 -10.16 8.98 11.76
N VAL A 84 -10.54 10.01 12.53
CA VAL A 84 -9.86 11.30 12.55
C VAL A 84 -8.45 11.14 13.09
N GLU A 85 -8.26 10.45 14.23
CA GLU A 85 -6.93 10.28 14.83
C GLU A 85 -5.99 9.48 13.92
N ASP A 86 -6.46 8.39 13.32
CA ASP A 86 -5.67 7.63 12.37
C ASP A 86 -5.29 8.49 11.14
N THR A 87 -6.22 9.33 10.65
CA THR A 87 -5.95 10.23 9.51
C THR A 87 -4.96 11.32 9.89
N ARG A 88 -5.05 11.89 11.12
CA ARG A 88 -4.05 12.83 11.66
C ARG A 88 -2.66 12.20 11.69
N GLY A 89 -2.54 10.93 12.10
CA GLY A 89 -1.29 10.19 12.03
C GLY A 89 -0.70 10.14 10.62
N ILE A 90 -1.54 9.95 9.60
CA ILE A 90 -1.12 10.02 8.19
C ILE A 90 -0.66 11.44 7.81
N LEU A 91 -1.41 12.48 8.22
CA LEU A 91 -1.02 13.87 7.93
C LEU A 91 0.32 14.24 8.59
N ARG A 92 0.59 13.75 9.81
CA ARG A 92 1.91 13.91 10.47
C ARG A 92 3.03 13.31 9.66
N LEU A 93 2.88 12.06 9.19
CA LEU A 93 3.89 11.40 8.33
C LEU A 93 4.12 12.13 7.01
N LEU A 94 3.07 12.78 6.47
CA LEU A 94 3.17 13.60 5.27
C LEU A 94 3.72 15.01 5.55
N GLY A 95 3.95 15.39 6.82
CA GLY A 95 4.38 16.73 7.21
C GLY A 95 3.35 17.83 6.96
N LEU A 96 2.08 17.46 6.76
CA LEU A 96 1.03 18.43 6.44
C LEU A 96 0.52 19.21 7.65
N GLY A 97 0.80 18.74 8.89
CA GLY A 97 0.20 19.24 10.12
C GLY A 97 -1.17 18.59 10.38
N GLU A 98 -1.32 18.03 11.57
CA GLU A 98 -2.55 17.34 11.98
C GLU A 98 -3.70 18.32 12.23
N GLU A 99 -3.39 19.58 12.45
CA GLU A 99 -4.33 20.69 12.67
C GLU A 99 -5.19 20.98 11.44
N ARG A 100 -4.76 20.52 10.25
CA ARG A 100 -5.56 20.59 9.01
C ARG A 100 -6.82 19.72 9.08
N LEU A 101 -6.89 18.76 10.01
CA LEU A 101 -8.06 17.92 10.23
C LEU A 101 -8.73 18.26 11.57
N GLY A 102 -9.80 19.04 11.51
CA GLY A 102 -10.61 19.42 12.67
C GLY A 102 -11.66 18.34 13.01
N PHE A 103 -11.93 18.16 14.31
CA PHE A 103 -13.04 17.35 14.79
C PHE A 103 -13.76 18.03 15.94
N ALA A 104 -15.08 18.10 15.86
CA ALA A 104 -15.93 18.61 16.92
C ALA A 104 -17.25 17.85 17.02
N SER A 105 -17.94 18.01 18.15
CA SER A 105 -19.27 17.43 18.35
C SER A 105 -20.17 18.42 19.10
N PHE A 106 -21.44 18.53 18.67
CA PHE A 106 -22.38 19.51 19.20
C PHE A 106 -23.75 18.89 19.49
N TYR A 107 -24.46 19.49 20.45
CA TYR A 107 -25.89 19.34 20.61
C TYR A 107 -26.65 20.26 19.62
N PRO A 108 -27.96 20.03 19.38
CA PRO A 108 -28.76 20.87 18.48
C PRO A 108 -28.86 22.35 18.92
N ASP A 109 -28.76 22.61 20.21
CA ASP A 109 -28.87 23.90 20.85
C ASP A 109 -27.53 24.63 21.06
N GLN A 110 -26.48 24.20 20.34
CA GLN A 110 -25.14 24.79 20.42
C GLN A 110 -24.69 25.47 19.11
N PRO A 111 -25.49 26.38 18.50
CA PRO A 111 -25.07 27.04 17.26
C PRO A 111 -23.89 27.99 17.47
N SER A 112 -23.83 28.72 18.59
CA SER A 112 -22.74 29.68 18.88
C SER A 112 -21.39 28.98 18.99
N GLU A 113 -21.30 27.88 19.75
CA GLU A 113 -20.07 27.09 19.91
C GLU A 113 -19.62 26.46 18.58
N MET A 114 -20.58 26.10 17.73
CA MET A 114 -20.27 25.60 16.38
C MET A 114 -19.67 26.75 15.53
N LEU A 115 -20.23 27.96 15.58
CA LEU A 115 -19.70 29.11 14.85
C LEU A 115 -18.27 29.43 15.30
N ASP A 116 -18.03 29.43 16.61
CA ASP A 116 -16.71 29.66 17.19
C ASP A 116 -15.70 28.59 16.73
N PHE A 117 -16.10 27.33 16.71
CA PHE A 117 -15.28 26.27 16.17
C PHE A 117 -14.94 26.49 14.69
N LEU A 118 -15.92 26.83 13.86
CA LEU A 118 -15.69 27.05 12.42
C LEU A 118 -14.75 28.25 12.17
N ASN A 119 -14.92 29.34 12.91
CA ASN A 119 -14.06 30.51 12.83
C ASN A 119 -12.63 30.21 13.31
N SER A 120 -12.49 29.53 14.45
CA SER A 120 -11.20 29.13 14.99
C SER A 120 -10.47 28.18 14.01
N PHE A 121 -11.18 27.18 13.48
CA PHE A 121 -10.61 26.24 12.51
C PHE A 121 -10.17 26.94 11.22
N ARG A 122 -11.02 27.83 10.69
CA ARG A 122 -10.65 28.67 9.51
C ARG A 122 -9.39 29.48 9.77
N ASN A 123 -9.27 30.10 10.96
CA ASN A 123 -8.08 30.88 11.33
C ASN A 123 -6.83 29.99 11.42
N THR A 124 -6.94 28.79 11.98
CA THR A 124 -5.85 27.79 11.99
C THR A 124 -5.41 27.45 10.56
N ILE A 125 -6.34 27.17 9.66
CA ILE A 125 -6.02 26.87 8.26
C ILE A 125 -5.39 28.09 7.56
N ALA A 126 -5.84 29.31 7.87
CA ALA A 126 -5.25 30.53 7.31
C ALA A 126 -3.78 30.72 7.75
N GLN A 127 -3.45 30.37 8.99
CA GLN A 127 -2.07 30.40 9.49
C GLN A 127 -1.19 29.33 8.83
N LEU A 128 -1.73 28.13 8.60
CA LEU A 128 -1.02 27.03 7.93
C LEU A 128 -0.88 27.25 6.41
N GLY A 129 -1.69 28.12 5.83
CA GLY A 129 -1.70 28.39 4.40
C GLY A 129 -2.20 27.23 3.54
N LYS A 130 -1.97 27.30 2.24
CA LYS A 130 -2.38 26.29 1.26
C LYS A 130 -1.71 24.94 1.53
N THR A 131 -2.45 23.86 1.22
CA THR A 131 -1.87 22.53 1.22
C THR A 131 -0.85 22.39 0.08
N PRO A 132 0.33 21.80 0.31
CA PRO A 132 1.27 21.49 -0.77
C PRO A 132 0.88 20.26 -1.60
N VAL A 133 -0.22 19.59 -1.29
CA VAL A 133 -0.73 18.46 -2.07
C VAL A 133 -1.26 18.99 -3.41
N GLU A 134 -0.70 18.48 -4.50
CA GLU A 134 -1.17 18.80 -5.84
C GLU A 134 -2.36 17.90 -6.20
N PRO A 135 -3.55 18.48 -6.45
CA PRO A 135 -4.70 17.69 -6.88
C PRO A 135 -4.39 16.91 -8.17
N PRO A 136 -4.81 15.64 -8.28
CA PRO A 136 -4.60 14.87 -9.48
C PRO A 136 -5.33 15.54 -10.66
N ARG A 137 -4.59 15.77 -11.73
CA ARG A 137 -5.21 16.27 -12.97
C ARG A 137 -6.15 15.19 -13.51
N ARG A 138 -7.41 15.52 -13.71
CA ARG A 138 -8.33 14.66 -14.45
C ARG A 138 -7.95 14.72 -15.93
N THR A 139 -7.05 13.85 -16.35
CA THR A 139 -6.88 13.58 -17.79
C THR A 139 -7.97 12.60 -18.18
N GLU A 140 -8.93 13.05 -18.99
CA GLU A 140 -9.82 12.12 -19.70
C GLU A 140 -8.93 11.33 -20.66
N LYS A 141 -8.58 10.11 -20.26
CA LYS A 141 -7.91 9.19 -21.19
C LYS A 141 -8.94 8.71 -22.19
N PRO A 142 -8.61 8.66 -23.48
CA PRO A 142 -9.51 8.08 -24.47
C PRO A 142 -9.82 6.62 -24.10
N ALA A 143 -10.99 6.15 -24.50
CA ALA A 143 -11.33 4.74 -24.36
C ALA A 143 -10.25 3.87 -25.05
N LEU A 144 -10.08 2.63 -24.56
CA LEU A 144 -9.16 1.66 -25.17
C LEU A 144 -9.49 1.48 -26.66
N SER A 145 -8.60 1.96 -27.54
CA SER A 145 -8.79 1.84 -28.98
C SER A 145 -8.26 0.50 -29.49
N PRO A 146 -8.79 -0.01 -30.63
CA PRO A 146 -8.25 -1.22 -31.27
C PRO A 146 -6.75 -1.13 -31.56
N GLU A 147 -6.26 0.04 -31.97
CA GLU A 147 -4.84 0.27 -32.28
C GLU A 147 -3.97 0.18 -31.01
N SER A 148 -4.42 0.77 -29.90
CA SER A 148 -3.69 0.69 -28.63
C SER A 148 -3.71 -0.74 -28.08
N ALA A 149 -4.83 -1.45 -28.18
CA ALA A 149 -4.94 -2.85 -27.80
C ALA A 149 -4.01 -3.74 -28.63
N ALA A 150 -3.95 -3.54 -29.96
CA ALA A 150 -3.06 -4.28 -30.86
C ALA A 150 -1.58 -4.05 -30.53
N SER A 151 -1.19 -2.81 -30.21
CA SER A 151 0.17 -2.48 -29.77
C SER A 151 0.54 -3.18 -28.45
N ILE A 152 -0.34 -3.13 -27.45
CA ILE A 152 -0.15 -3.81 -26.17
C ILE A 152 -0.07 -5.33 -26.37
N MET A 153 -0.92 -5.91 -27.21
CA MET A 153 -0.93 -7.32 -27.54
C MET A 153 0.39 -7.78 -28.16
N ALA A 154 0.93 -7.02 -29.10
CA ALA A 154 2.20 -7.33 -29.77
C ALA A 154 3.38 -7.25 -28.79
N THR A 155 3.43 -6.22 -27.94
CA THR A 155 4.50 -6.00 -26.97
C THR A 155 4.60 -7.15 -25.95
N HIS A 156 3.48 -7.77 -25.60
CA HIS A 156 3.42 -8.81 -24.56
C HIS A 156 3.19 -10.24 -25.10
N ASN A 157 3.40 -10.44 -26.38
CA ASN A 157 3.27 -11.74 -27.05
C ASN A 157 1.87 -12.40 -26.91
N ILE A 158 0.80 -11.61 -26.76
CA ILE A 158 -0.56 -12.17 -26.60
C ILE A 158 -1.00 -12.90 -27.88
N ASN A 159 -0.58 -12.43 -29.05
CA ASN A 159 -0.84 -13.06 -30.35
C ASN A 159 -0.22 -14.46 -30.50
N THR A 160 0.73 -14.86 -29.65
CA THR A 160 1.31 -16.21 -29.65
C THR A 160 0.53 -17.20 -28.75
N CYS A 161 -0.56 -16.75 -28.15
CA CYS A 161 -1.38 -17.59 -27.27
C CYS A 161 -1.96 -18.79 -28.01
N GLN A 162 -1.67 -20.01 -27.53
CA GLN A 162 -2.15 -21.25 -28.10
C GLN A 162 -3.49 -21.73 -27.53
N ASP A 163 -4.16 -20.90 -26.75
CA ASP A 163 -5.43 -21.19 -26.08
C ASP A 163 -5.44 -22.50 -25.23
N CYS A 164 -4.28 -22.92 -24.73
CA CYS A 164 -4.09 -24.21 -24.04
C CYS A 164 -4.66 -24.27 -22.60
N GLY A 165 -5.09 -23.17 -22.00
CA GLY A 165 -5.74 -23.09 -20.69
C GLY A 165 -4.83 -23.25 -19.46
N LYS A 166 -3.52 -23.49 -19.58
CA LYS A 166 -2.59 -23.66 -18.45
C LYS A 166 -2.56 -22.45 -17.51
N CYS A 167 -2.71 -21.23 -18.03
CA CYS A 167 -2.77 -20.01 -17.26
C CYS A 167 -4.02 -19.93 -16.38
N SER A 168 -5.19 -20.32 -16.90
CA SER A 168 -6.45 -20.32 -16.15
C SER A 168 -6.49 -21.43 -15.10
N SER A 169 -6.03 -22.65 -15.43
CA SER A 169 -6.00 -23.76 -14.48
C SER A 169 -5.04 -23.56 -13.30
N ALA A 170 -4.01 -22.73 -13.46
CA ALA A 170 -3.07 -22.39 -12.38
C ALA A 170 -3.42 -21.10 -11.65
N CYS A 171 -4.35 -20.30 -12.17
CA CYS A 171 -4.62 -18.95 -11.64
C CYS A 171 -5.25 -19.02 -10.23
N PRO A 172 -4.65 -18.38 -9.20
CA PRO A 172 -5.22 -18.40 -7.86
C PRO A 172 -6.59 -17.71 -7.78
N VAL A 173 -6.88 -16.73 -8.63
CA VAL A 173 -8.19 -16.08 -8.72
C VAL A 173 -9.25 -17.04 -9.24
N THR A 174 -8.96 -17.76 -10.32
CA THR A 174 -9.84 -18.81 -10.87
C THR A 174 -10.05 -19.93 -9.85
N LEU A 175 -8.97 -20.39 -9.22
CA LEU A 175 -9.01 -21.46 -8.20
C LEU A 175 -9.77 -21.06 -6.91
N SER A 176 -9.92 -19.77 -6.65
CA SER A 176 -10.77 -19.27 -5.54
C SER A 176 -12.27 -19.27 -5.85
N GLY A 177 -12.65 -19.69 -7.07
CA GLY A 177 -14.06 -19.78 -7.52
C GLY A 177 -14.60 -18.50 -8.17
N LYS A 178 -13.74 -17.50 -8.45
CA LYS A 178 -14.14 -16.31 -9.22
C LYS A 178 -14.23 -16.65 -10.70
N GLU A 179 -15.28 -16.17 -11.37
CA GLU A 179 -15.36 -16.19 -12.83
C GLU A 179 -14.30 -15.26 -13.42
N PHE A 180 -13.10 -15.80 -13.54
CA PHE A 180 -11.92 -15.07 -14.02
C PHE A 180 -11.05 -16.03 -14.84
N SER A 181 -10.66 -15.61 -16.04
CA SER A 181 -9.82 -16.43 -16.91
C SER A 181 -8.78 -15.59 -17.66
N PRO A 182 -7.47 -15.73 -17.36
CA PRO A 182 -6.42 -15.10 -18.16
C PRO A 182 -6.53 -15.43 -19.66
N ARG A 183 -6.94 -16.65 -19.97
CA ARG A 183 -7.15 -17.10 -21.35
C ARG A 183 -8.30 -16.35 -22.03
N ALA A 184 -9.44 -16.16 -21.34
CA ALA A 184 -10.58 -15.45 -21.90
C ALA A 184 -10.25 -13.97 -22.17
N ILE A 185 -9.52 -13.31 -21.26
CA ILE A 185 -9.05 -11.94 -21.44
C ILE A 185 -8.10 -11.84 -22.65
N ALA A 186 -7.14 -12.76 -22.78
CA ALA A 186 -6.24 -12.78 -23.94
C ALA A 186 -7.02 -12.99 -25.26
N ASN A 187 -7.97 -13.92 -25.28
CA ASN A 187 -8.80 -14.18 -26.46
C ASN A 187 -9.68 -12.99 -26.84
N ALA A 188 -10.30 -12.30 -25.87
CA ALA A 188 -11.12 -11.12 -26.14
C ALA A 188 -10.33 -10.01 -26.85
N VAL A 189 -9.06 -9.80 -26.46
CA VAL A 189 -8.19 -8.81 -27.12
C VAL A 189 -7.79 -9.29 -28.53
N VAL A 190 -7.45 -10.57 -28.69
CA VAL A 190 -7.11 -11.15 -30.01
C VAL A 190 -8.27 -11.06 -31.00
N THR A 191 -9.51 -11.26 -30.54
CA THR A 191 -10.71 -11.18 -31.37
C THR A 191 -11.26 -9.76 -31.54
N GLY A 192 -10.66 -8.78 -30.85
CA GLY A 192 -11.12 -7.37 -30.90
C GLY A 192 -12.37 -7.08 -30.09
N ASP A 193 -12.82 -7.99 -29.21
CA ASP A 193 -13.97 -7.81 -28.33
C ASP A 193 -13.57 -7.00 -27.08
N LEU A 194 -13.24 -5.73 -27.28
CA LEU A 194 -12.79 -4.81 -26.23
C LEU A 194 -13.89 -4.35 -25.28
N ASP A 195 -15.16 -4.54 -25.66
CA ASP A 195 -16.33 -4.19 -24.86
C ASP A 195 -16.81 -5.35 -23.95
N SER A 196 -16.18 -6.49 -24.02
CA SER A 196 -16.51 -7.64 -23.16
C SER A 196 -16.34 -7.32 -21.67
N SER A 197 -17.12 -7.99 -20.81
CA SER A 197 -17.01 -7.87 -19.35
C SER A 197 -15.61 -8.20 -18.84
N CYS A 198 -14.94 -9.19 -19.46
CA CYS A 198 -13.59 -9.57 -19.06
C CYS A 198 -12.55 -8.45 -19.30
N ILE A 199 -12.76 -7.57 -20.28
CA ILE A 199 -11.92 -6.38 -20.50
C ILE A 199 -12.33 -5.22 -19.59
N ARG A 200 -13.64 -5.01 -19.41
CA ARG A 200 -14.12 -3.87 -18.59
C ARG A 200 -13.95 -4.09 -17.10
N GLU A 201 -14.11 -5.33 -16.62
CA GLU A 201 -14.19 -5.65 -15.20
C GLU A 201 -13.06 -6.59 -14.74
N ASP A 202 -12.84 -7.72 -15.43
CA ASP A 202 -11.96 -8.77 -14.93
C ASP A 202 -10.48 -8.40 -14.95
N ILE A 203 -10.04 -7.51 -15.86
CA ILE A 203 -8.64 -7.03 -15.83
C ILE A 203 -8.24 -6.49 -14.44
N TRP A 204 -9.20 -5.94 -13.67
CA TRP A 204 -8.99 -5.42 -12.31
C TRP A 204 -8.90 -6.51 -11.24
N SER A 205 -9.41 -7.70 -11.52
CA SER A 205 -9.34 -8.85 -10.62
C SER A 205 -7.99 -9.57 -10.66
N CYS A 206 -7.19 -9.34 -11.70
CA CYS A 206 -5.88 -9.97 -11.83
C CYS A 206 -4.92 -9.51 -10.73
N LEU A 207 -4.29 -10.45 -10.02
CA LEU A 207 -3.27 -10.16 -9.00
C LEU A 207 -1.90 -9.81 -9.59
N THR A 208 -1.74 -9.87 -10.91
CA THR A 208 -0.45 -9.70 -11.60
C THR A 208 0.71 -10.47 -10.94
N CYS A 209 0.39 -11.61 -10.31
CA CYS A 209 1.33 -12.39 -9.51
C CYS A 209 2.38 -13.15 -10.34
N GLY A 210 2.17 -13.34 -11.64
CA GLY A 210 3.12 -13.95 -12.56
C GLY A 210 3.03 -15.48 -12.70
N LEU A 211 2.18 -16.18 -11.94
CA LEU A 211 2.08 -17.65 -12.01
C LEU A 211 1.64 -18.16 -13.39
N CYS A 212 0.78 -17.41 -14.07
CA CYS A 212 0.36 -17.72 -15.45
C CYS A 212 1.51 -17.61 -16.46
N TYR A 213 2.43 -16.64 -16.27
CA TYR A 213 3.63 -16.49 -17.10
C TYR A 213 4.59 -17.68 -16.93
N ASP A 214 4.84 -18.07 -15.68
CA ASP A 214 5.68 -19.23 -15.34
C ASP A 214 5.18 -20.56 -15.98
N ARG A 215 3.88 -20.68 -16.20
CA ARG A 215 3.23 -21.85 -16.80
C ARG A 215 3.02 -21.77 -18.32
N CYS A 216 3.27 -20.61 -18.92
CA CYS A 216 2.94 -20.38 -20.33
C CYS A 216 3.98 -20.95 -21.27
N PRO A 217 3.63 -21.91 -22.17
CA PRO A 217 4.58 -22.46 -23.14
C PRO A 217 4.98 -21.45 -24.22
N SER A 218 4.16 -20.42 -24.45
CA SER A 218 4.41 -19.36 -25.43
C SER A 218 5.00 -18.08 -24.82
N ALA A 219 5.44 -18.13 -23.55
CA ALA A 219 6.01 -16.98 -22.82
C ALA A 219 5.19 -15.70 -22.94
N VAL A 220 3.85 -15.81 -22.91
CA VAL A 220 2.94 -14.66 -22.89
C VAL A 220 3.11 -13.87 -21.59
N SER A 221 3.58 -12.62 -21.68
CA SER A 221 3.79 -11.75 -20.50
C SER A 221 2.46 -11.17 -19.98
N PHE A 222 1.56 -12.07 -19.57
CA PHE A 222 0.21 -11.71 -19.15
C PHE A 222 0.15 -10.70 -17.97
N PRO A 223 1.01 -10.73 -16.95
CA PRO A 223 1.01 -9.71 -15.89
C PRO A 223 1.29 -8.30 -16.41
N ASP A 224 2.29 -8.16 -17.28
CA ASP A 224 2.65 -6.86 -17.86
C ASP A 224 1.60 -6.39 -18.86
N PHE A 225 1.03 -7.33 -19.64
CA PHE A 225 -0.12 -7.06 -20.48
C PHE A 225 -1.30 -6.47 -19.68
N ILE A 226 -1.68 -7.08 -18.55
CA ILE A 226 -2.75 -6.55 -17.68
C ILE A 226 -2.41 -5.15 -17.14
N LYS A 227 -1.17 -4.92 -16.75
CA LYS A 227 -0.69 -3.60 -16.30
C LYS A 227 -0.94 -2.53 -17.38
N GLU A 228 -0.56 -2.80 -18.63
CA GLU A 228 -0.77 -1.87 -19.74
C GLU A 228 -2.25 -1.74 -20.12
N MET A 229 -3.02 -2.83 -20.11
CA MET A 229 -4.46 -2.79 -20.32
C MET A 229 -5.17 -1.92 -19.27
N ARG A 230 -4.82 -2.05 -17.99
CA ARG A 230 -5.33 -1.17 -16.92
C ARG A 230 -4.99 0.28 -17.16
N ASN A 231 -3.78 0.58 -17.63
CA ASN A 231 -3.36 1.94 -17.95
C ASN A 231 -4.13 2.51 -19.14
N ALA A 232 -4.40 1.71 -20.16
CA ALA A 232 -5.15 2.11 -21.34
C ALA A 232 -6.67 2.22 -21.10
N ALA A 233 -7.23 1.32 -20.28
CA ALA A 233 -8.67 1.27 -20.02
C ALA A 233 -9.21 2.40 -19.12
N SER A 234 -8.35 3.26 -18.63
CA SER A 234 -8.62 4.47 -17.82
C SER A 234 -9.98 4.58 -17.08
N GLY A 235 -9.96 4.38 -15.80
CA GLY A 235 -10.77 5.17 -14.84
C GLY A 235 -12.17 4.68 -14.47
N ASN A 236 -12.93 4.06 -15.32
CA ASN A 236 -14.28 3.60 -15.00
C ASN A 236 -14.26 2.14 -14.55
N GLY A 237 -14.57 1.88 -13.27
CA GLY A 237 -14.69 0.52 -12.74
C GLY A 237 -13.52 0.03 -11.87
N ARG A 238 -12.67 0.91 -11.40
CA ARG A 238 -11.57 0.54 -10.48
C ARG A 238 -12.15 0.10 -9.13
N PHE A 239 -12.00 -1.16 -8.80
CA PHE A 239 -12.22 -1.69 -7.46
C PHE A 239 -10.95 -1.48 -6.62
N GLU A 240 -10.72 -0.25 -6.20
CA GLU A 240 -9.62 0.09 -5.31
C GLU A 240 -9.96 -0.38 -3.89
N ALA A 241 -9.12 -1.23 -3.31
CA ALA A 241 -9.27 -1.68 -1.92
C ALA A 241 -9.23 -0.49 -0.95
N HIS A 242 -9.91 -0.63 0.18
CA HIS A 242 -9.97 0.41 1.21
C HIS A 242 -10.42 1.78 0.65
N GLU A 243 -11.42 1.76 -0.25
CA GLU A 243 -11.99 2.98 -0.88
C GLU A 243 -10.94 3.85 -1.57
N GLY A 244 -9.86 3.25 -2.09
CA GLY A 244 -8.81 3.93 -2.81
C GLY A 244 -7.81 4.71 -1.95
N PHE A 245 -7.80 4.52 -0.64
CA PHE A 245 -6.92 5.26 0.28
C PHE A 245 -5.45 5.22 -0.16
N PHE A 246 -4.91 4.02 -0.42
CA PHE A 246 -3.49 3.86 -0.73
C PHE A 246 -3.11 4.49 -2.08
N HIS A 247 -4.00 4.44 -3.06
CA HIS A 247 -3.78 5.13 -4.33
C HIS A 247 -3.82 6.65 -4.15
N SER A 248 -4.77 7.16 -3.36
CA SER A 248 -4.86 8.58 -2.99
C SER A 248 -3.60 9.06 -2.26
N LEU A 249 -3.10 8.27 -1.31
CA LEU A 249 -1.86 8.54 -0.59
C LEU A 249 -0.64 8.62 -1.53
N MET A 250 -0.50 7.65 -2.44
CA MET A 250 0.64 7.62 -3.36
C MET A 250 0.59 8.76 -4.38
N ARG A 251 -0.61 9.15 -4.84
CA ARG A 251 -0.79 10.34 -5.69
C ARG A 251 -0.41 11.62 -4.94
N ALA A 252 -0.80 11.74 -3.67
CA ALA A 252 -0.39 12.87 -2.84
C ALA A 252 1.14 12.91 -2.64
N LEU A 253 1.77 11.75 -2.40
CA LEU A 253 3.23 11.62 -2.28
C LEU A 253 4.00 12.01 -3.54
N ALA A 254 3.35 12.07 -4.71
CA ALA A 254 3.95 12.58 -5.94
C ALA A 254 3.99 14.13 -6.00
N SER A 255 3.52 14.84 -4.95
CA SER A 255 3.62 16.30 -4.86
C SER A 255 5.04 16.71 -4.46
N PRO A 256 5.76 17.52 -5.28
CA PRO A 256 7.19 17.80 -5.05
C PRO A 256 7.47 18.49 -3.71
N ASN A 257 6.62 19.45 -3.35
CA ASN A 257 6.81 20.33 -2.20
C ASN A 257 6.26 19.76 -0.88
N LEU A 258 5.94 18.47 -0.84
CA LEU A 258 5.40 17.84 0.36
C LEU A 258 6.51 17.66 1.41
N PRO A 259 6.37 18.21 2.63
CA PRO A 259 7.41 18.16 3.66
C PRO A 259 7.35 16.86 4.48
N VAL A 260 7.50 15.71 3.81
CA VAL A 260 7.35 14.38 4.42
C VAL A 260 8.31 14.17 5.58
N GLU A 261 7.84 13.52 6.63
CA GLU A 261 8.58 13.22 7.86
C GLU A 261 8.63 11.70 8.10
N HIS A 262 9.16 10.99 7.13
CA HIS A 262 9.06 9.53 7.02
C HIS A 262 9.68 8.77 8.20
N TRP A 263 10.82 9.25 8.75
CA TRP A 263 11.64 8.52 9.71
C TRP A 263 11.55 9.03 11.16
N LYS A 264 10.62 9.94 11.50
CA LYS A 264 10.46 10.46 12.87
C LYS A 264 10.23 9.40 13.96
N TRP A 265 9.75 8.25 13.57
CA TRP A 265 9.47 7.11 14.45
C TRP A 265 10.71 6.23 14.71
N LEU A 266 11.83 6.44 13.99
CA LEU A 266 13.00 5.58 14.05
C LEU A 266 13.59 5.57 15.46
N PRO A 267 13.85 4.38 16.06
CA PRO A 267 14.49 4.25 17.36
C PRO A 267 15.88 4.90 17.37
N PRO A 268 16.21 5.66 18.44
CA PRO A 268 17.45 6.45 18.49
C PRO A 268 18.74 5.60 18.56
N GLU A 269 18.65 4.33 18.93
CA GLU A 269 19.78 3.41 18.97
C GLU A 269 20.24 2.95 17.58
N ILE A 270 19.42 3.13 16.54
CA ILE A 270 19.76 2.76 15.17
C ILE A 270 20.69 3.81 14.57
N GLN A 271 21.86 3.38 14.13
CA GLN A 271 22.88 4.25 13.59
C GLN A 271 22.70 4.46 12.07
N THR A 272 22.68 5.71 11.67
CA THR A 272 22.62 6.16 10.27
C THR A 272 23.69 7.21 10.01
N ASP A 273 24.21 7.25 8.78
CA ASP A 273 25.18 8.26 8.36
C ASP A 273 24.64 9.04 7.14
N PRO A 274 24.32 10.33 7.28
CA PRO A 274 23.85 11.14 6.14
C PRO A 274 24.83 11.26 4.98
N LYS A 275 26.11 10.93 5.20
CA LYS A 275 27.18 10.94 4.17
C LYS A 275 27.40 9.58 3.52
N SER A 276 26.71 8.56 3.98
CA SER A 276 26.80 7.20 3.41
C SER A 276 26.40 7.20 1.94
N LYS A 277 27.13 6.41 1.15
CA LYS A 277 26.79 6.12 -0.26
C LYS A 277 25.76 5.03 -0.42
N ILE A 278 25.38 4.40 0.69
CA ILE A 278 24.34 3.37 0.76
C ILE A 278 23.09 4.02 1.38
N LEU A 279 21.99 4.04 0.63
CA LEU A 279 20.68 4.48 1.13
C LEU A 279 19.86 3.26 1.56
N PHE A 280 19.25 3.32 2.74
CA PHE A 280 18.17 2.39 3.07
C PHE A 280 16.81 3.03 2.74
N PHE A 281 16.04 2.35 1.88
CA PHE A 281 14.73 2.80 1.43
C PHE A 281 13.62 1.97 2.10
N GLY A 282 12.81 2.61 2.94
CA GLY A 282 11.77 1.97 3.76
C GLY A 282 10.42 1.78 3.07
N GLY A 283 10.03 2.69 2.19
CA GLY A 283 8.75 2.62 1.47
C GLY A 283 7.52 2.94 2.31
N CYS A 284 6.42 2.21 2.13
CA CYS A 284 5.10 2.56 2.66
C CYS A 284 4.79 2.04 4.07
N ALA A 285 5.69 1.31 4.74
CA ALA A 285 5.40 0.62 5.99
C ALA A 285 4.83 1.52 7.12
N PRO A 286 5.35 2.74 7.40
CA PRO A 286 4.79 3.60 8.46
C PRO A 286 3.33 4.02 8.20
N TYR A 287 2.97 4.20 6.94
CA TYR A 287 1.58 4.51 6.55
C TYR A 287 0.66 3.31 6.74
N PHE A 288 1.14 2.10 6.47
CA PHE A 288 0.39 0.87 6.71
C PHE A 288 0.09 0.69 8.19
N ASP A 289 1.09 0.88 9.04
CA ASP A 289 0.93 0.74 10.50
C ASP A 289 -0.09 1.74 11.03
N THR A 290 -0.01 3.00 10.62
CA THR A 290 -0.96 4.04 11.01
C THR A 290 -2.38 3.72 10.52
N PHE A 291 -2.53 3.26 9.26
CA PHE A 291 -3.84 2.94 8.70
C PHE A 291 -4.48 1.71 9.34
N PHE A 292 -3.70 0.65 9.60
CA PHE A 292 -4.21 -0.62 10.12
C PHE A 292 -4.12 -0.78 11.63
N LYS A 293 -3.59 0.21 12.36
CA LYS A 293 -3.36 0.20 13.81
C LYS A 293 -4.55 -0.37 14.61
N ASN A 294 -5.74 0.15 14.35
CA ASN A 294 -6.94 -0.20 15.10
C ASN A 294 -7.69 -1.43 14.57
N HIS A 295 -7.22 -2.06 13.48
CA HIS A 295 -7.91 -3.17 12.82
C HIS A 295 -7.12 -4.47 12.88
N LEU A 296 -5.81 -4.41 12.64
CA LEU A 296 -4.99 -5.60 12.48
C LEU A 296 -3.88 -5.72 13.53
N GLY A 297 -3.54 -4.62 14.22
CA GLY A 297 -2.44 -4.61 15.18
C GLY A 297 -1.11 -5.07 14.57
N ILE A 298 -0.86 -4.71 13.31
CA ILE A 298 0.41 -4.96 12.63
C ILE A 298 1.41 -3.84 12.93
N ASN A 299 2.69 -4.17 12.82
CA ASN A 299 3.79 -3.22 12.94
C ASN A 299 4.83 -3.51 11.85
N THR A 300 4.54 -3.09 10.63
CA THR A 300 5.42 -3.33 9.47
C THR A 300 6.67 -2.45 9.50
N SER A 301 6.67 -1.34 10.25
CA SER A 301 7.85 -0.51 10.50
C SER A 301 8.93 -1.23 11.29
N ASP A 302 8.59 -2.26 12.10
CA ASP A 302 9.59 -3.12 12.74
C ASP A 302 10.51 -3.80 11.72
N ILE A 303 10.00 -4.13 10.52
CA ILE A 303 10.81 -4.73 9.46
C ILE A 303 11.90 -3.75 9.03
N LEU A 304 11.58 -2.46 8.95
CA LEU A 304 12.52 -1.40 8.57
C LEU A 304 13.58 -1.19 9.65
N ALA A 305 13.15 -1.09 10.92
CA ALA A 305 14.06 -0.97 12.05
C ALA A 305 14.99 -2.18 12.15
N ASP A 306 14.46 -3.39 11.99
CA ASP A 306 15.23 -4.63 12.05
C ASP A 306 16.18 -4.76 10.85
N ALA A 307 15.81 -4.27 9.64
CA ALA A 307 16.72 -4.18 8.50
C ALA A 307 17.91 -3.26 8.78
N LEU A 308 17.65 -2.09 9.36
CA LEU A 308 18.70 -1.15 9.76
C LEU A 308 19.59 -1.73 10.88
N ARG A 309 19.02 -2.42 11.89
CA ARG A 309 19.79 -3.13 12.91
C ARG A 309 20.69 -4.21 12.30
N LEU A 310 20.17 -4.94 11.30
CA LEU A 310 20.94 -5.96 10.59
C LEU A 310 22.10 -5.32 9.81
N MET A 311 21.88 -4.18 9.16
CA MET A 311 22.96 -3.43 8.49
C MET A 311 23.98 -2.92 9.51
N ASN A 312 23.54 -2.35 10.65
CA ASN A 312 24.44 -1.92 11.72
C ASN A 312 25.24 -3.06 12.32
N PHE A 313 24.68 -4.28 12.43
CA PHE A 313 25.43 -5.46 12.85
C PHE A 313 26.60 -5.77 11.92
N PHE A 314 26.47 -5.48 10.62
CA PHE A 314 27.54 -5.62 9.63
C PHE A 314 28.46 -4.37 9.52
N ASP A 315 28.38 -3.43 10.47
CA ASP A 315 29.08 -2.15 10.44
C ASP A 315 28.75 -1.29 9.22
N ILE A 316 27.51 -1.43 8.71
CA ILE A 316 26.99 -0.60 7.62
C ILE A 316 25.99 0.39 8.21
N HIS A 317 26.35 1.68 8.16
CA HIS A 317 25.51 2.78 8.61
C HIS A 317 24.93 3.49 7.38
N PRO A 318 23.73 3.12 6.92
CA PRO A 318 23.17 3.70 5.69
C PRO A 318 22.67 5.12 5.91
N ALA A 319 22.61 5.90 4.83
CA ALA A 319 21.80 7.10 4.79
C ALA A 319 20.31 6.74 4.83
N ILE A 320 19.49 7.63 5.38
CA ILE A 320 18.03 7.60 5.29
C ILE A 320 17.53 8.94 4.75
N MET A 321 16.51 8.92 3.93
CA MET A 321 15.96 10.11 3.30
C MET A 321 14.74 10.59 4.10
N GLN A 322 14.85 11.71 4.85
CA GLN A 322 13.77 12.21 5.73
C GLN A 322 12.47 12.49 4.96
N ASN A 323 12.59 13.02 3.76
CA ASN A 323 11.47 13.30 2.85
C ASN A 323 11.17 12.13 1.88
N GLU A 324 11.42 10.90 2.31
CA GLU A 324 11.22 9.69 1.52
C GLU A 324 9.78 9.56 1.01
N ARG A 325 9.65 9.14 -0.25
CA ARG A 325 8.37 8.91 -0.91
C ARG A 325 8.09 7.41 -1.04
N CYS A 326 6.89 7.05 -1.53
CA CYS A 326 6.60 5.69 -1.94
C CYS A 326 7.36 5.35 -3.24
N CYS A 327 7.71 4.07 -3.45
CA CYS A 327 8.30 3.61 -4.71
C CYS A 327 7.32 3.65 -5.91
N GLY A 328 6.02 3.82 -5.68
CA GLY A 328 5.00 3.91 -6.72
C GLY A 328 4.55 2.58 -7.32
N HIS A 329 5.07 1.44 -6.87
CA HIS A 329 4.71 0.11 -7.39
C HIS A 329 3.20 -0.05 -7.60
N ASP A 330 2.38 0.31 -6.62
CA ASP A 330 0.94 0.07 -6.70
C ASP A 330 0.23 0.99 -7.69
N LEU A 331 0.72 2.22 -7.90
CA LEU A 331 0.21 3.10 -8.95
C LEU A 331 0.42 2.46 -10.33
N LEU A 332 1.63 1.98 -10.61
CA LEU A 332 1.95 1.33 -11.89
C LEU A 332 1.08 0.10 -12.13
N TRP A 333 1.01 -0.79 -11.15
CA TRP A 333 0.32 -2.07 -11.29
C TRP A 333 -1.21 -1.98 -11.19
N SER A 334 -1.73 -0.84 -10.73
CA SER A 334 -3.15 -0.48 -10.82
C SER A 334 -3.51 0.31 -12.11
N GLY A 335 -2.53 0.62 -12.97
CA GLY A 335 -2.72 1.35 -14.22
C GLY A 335 -2.70 2.88 -14.08
N ASP A 336 -2.18 3.42 -12.99
CA ASP A 336 -1.95 4.86 -12.81
C ASP A 336 -0.49 5.22 -13.14
N ARG A 337 -0.11 4.99 -14.42
CA ARG A 337 1.27 5.18 -14.90
C ARG A 337 1.73 6.62 -14.80
N ASP A 338 0.83 7.59 -15.02
CA ASP A 338 1.20 9.01 -15.03
C ASP A 338 1.72 9.47 -13.67
N HIS A 339 1.00 9.13 -12.58
CA HIS A 339 1.45 9.44 -11.23
C HIS A 339 2.64 8.57 -10.79
N PHE A 340 2.72 7.31 -11.27
CA PHE A 340 3.89 6.49 -11.05
C PHE A 340 5.16 7.14 -11.63
N VAL A 341 5.13 7.58 -12.90
CA VAL A 341 6.28 8.21 -13.57
C VAL A 341 6.69 9.50 -12.85
N LYS A 342 5.69 10.32 -12.44
CA LYS A 342 5.95 11.55 -11.67
C LYS A 342 6.68 11.23 -10.36
N LEU A 343 6.16 10.26 -9.60
CA LEU A 343 6.73 9.85 -8.31
C LEU A 343 8.12 9.20 -8.47
N ALA A 344 8.30 8.38 -9.50
CA ALA A 344 9.56 7.71 -9.79
C ALA A 344 10.67 8.72 -10.14
N ARG A 345 10.37 9.72 -10.97
CA ARG A 345 11.32 10.81 -11.29
C ARG A 345 11.69 11.61 -10.06
N LEU A 346 10.72 11.97 -9.22
CA LEU A 346 10.97 12.66 -7.96
C LEU A 346 11.88 11.84 -7.03
N ASN A 347 11.64 10.54 -6.90
CA ASN A 347 12.50 9.67 -6.10
C ASN A 347 13.95 9.64 -6.64
N VAL A 348 14.12 9.47 -7.95
CA VAL A 348 15.47 9.43 -8.56
C VAL A 348 16.18 10.78 -8.39
N GLU A 349 15.49 11.90 -8.56
CA GLU A 349 16.03 13.25 -8.34
C GLU A 349 16.53 13.40 -6.89
N LEU A 350 15.68 13.14 -5.89
CA LEU A 350 16.02 13.24 -4.48
C LEU A 350 17.19 12.32 -4.07
N ILE A 351 17.22 11.08 -4.58
CA ILE A 351 18.29 10.13 -4.30
C ILE A 351 19.61 10.56 -4.97
N SER A 352 19.53 11.07 -6.20
CA SER A 352 20.71 11.55 -6.94
C SER A 352 21.36 12.76 -6.26
N GLU A 353 20.57 13.68 -5.71
CA GLU A 353 21.07 14.82 -4.93
C GLU A 353 21.87 14.39 -3.70
N MET A 354 21.55 13.23 -3.10
CA MET A 354 22.30 12.65 -1.99
C MET A 354 23.60 11.96 -2.44
N GLY A 355 23.84 11.78 -3.73
CA GLY A 355 25.02 11.11 -4.29
C GLY A 355 25.10 9.62 -3.92
N ILE A 356 23.97 8.94 -3.88
CA ILE A 356 23.86 7.52 -3.51
C ILE A 356 24.38 6.62 -4.64
N GLU A 357 25.16 5.60 -4.27
CA GLU A 357 25.70 4.59 -5.18
C GLU A 357 24.96 3.24 -5.08
N GLU A 358 24.36 2.93 -3.91
CA GLU A 358 23.58 1.73 -3.68
C GLU A 358 22.34 2.01 -2.85
N LEU A 359 21.18 1.52 -3.31
CA LEU A 359 19.91 1.54 -2.58
C LEU A 359 19.60 0.15 -2.06
N VAL A 360 19.41 0.02 -0.74
CA VAL A 360 19.01 -1.22 -0.08
C VAL A 360 17.55 -1.09 0.39
N THR A 361 16.76 -2.13 0.18
CA THR A 361 15.37 -2.18 0.66
C THR A 361 14.98 -3.57 1.16
N ALA A 362 14.08 -3.63 2.14
CA ALA A 362 13.52 -4.88 2.67
C ALA A 362 12.18 -5.28 2.01
N CYS A 363 11.64 -4.44 1.12
CA CYS A 363 10.35 -4.69 0.46
C CYS A 363 10.56 -5.21 -0.96
N PRO A 364 10.00 -6.40 -1.32
CA PRO A 364 10.10 -6.95 -2.68
C PRO A 364 9.48 -6.08 -3.76
N GLU A 365 8.46 -5.29 -3.41
CA GLU A 365 7.81 -4.38 -4.35
C GLU A 365 8.66 -3.14 -4.60
N CYS A 366 9.32 -2.59 -3.57
CA CYS A 366 10.30 -1.51 -3.74
C CYS A 366 11.50 -1.99 -4.55
N TYR A 367 12.03 -3.18 -4.22
CA TYR A 367 13.13 -3.80 -4.98
C TYR A 367 12.79 -3.91 -6.47
N ARG A 368 11.60 -4.48 -6.80
CA ARG A 368 11.13 -4.58 -8.19
C ARG A 368 10.93 -3.22 -8.83
N ALA A 369 10.33 -2.26 -8.12
CA ALA A 369 10.08 -0.92 -8.67
C ALA A 369 11.37 -0.25 -9.13
N PHE A 370 12.39 -0.18 -8.27
CA PHE A 370 13.67 0.48 -8.59
C PHE A 370 14.53 -0.31 -9.57
N SER A 371 14.61 -1.64 -9.42
CA SER A 371 15.49 -2.47 -10.25
C SER A 371 14.95 -2.77 -11.65
N HIS A 372 13.62 -2.70 -11.84
CA HIS A 372 12.97 -3.18 -13.05
C HIS A 372 11.92 -2.21 -13.61
N ASP A 373 10.95 -1.80 -12.77
CA ASP A 373 9.81 -1.04 -13.26
C ASP A 373 10.22 0.40 -13.65
N TYR A 374 11.16 1.05 -12.94
CA TYR A 374 11.71 2.37 -13.30
C TYR A 374 12.43 2.33 -14.66
N PRO A 375 13.44 1.45 -14.88
CA PRO A 375 14.11 1.34 -16.18
C PRO A 375 13.15 1.02 -17.33
N GLN A 376 12.18 0.12 -17.13
CA GLN A 376 11.17 -0.20 -18.14
C GLN A 376 10.30 1.00 -18.54
N ASN A 377 10.19 2.00 -17.68
CA ASN A 377 9.46 3.25 -17.97
C ASN A 377 10.40 4.40 -18.38
N GLY A 378 11.64 4.11 -18.75
CA GLY A 378 12.62 5.09 -19.22
C GLY A 378 13.16 6.00 -18.11
N ILE A 379 13.22 5.50 -16.87
CA ILE A 379 13.73 6.22 -15.72
C ILE A 379 14.96 5.47 -15.20
N GLU A 380 16.14 5.93 -15.61
CA GLU A 380 17.41 5.38 -15.16
C GLU A 380 17.67 5.75 -13.70
N THR A 381 18.06 4.78 -12.87
CA THR A 381 18.27 5.01 -11.44
C THR A 381 19.65 5.58 -11.13
N GLY A 382 20.67 5.22 -11.92
CA GLY A 382 22.06 5.68 -11.71
C GLY A 382 22.76 5.07 -10.49
N PHE A 383 22.07 4.22 -9.72
CA PHE A 383 22.59 3.52 -8.54
C PHE A 383 22.23 2.03 -8.59
N LYS A 384 23.01 1.22 -7.89
CA LYS A 384 22.72 -0.21 -7.71
C LYS A 384 21.51 -0.39 -6.77
N VAL A 385 20.63 -1.35 -7.07
CA VAL A 385 19.50 -1.72 -6.21
C VAL A 385 19.73 -3.11 -5.62
N THR A 386 19.66 -3.22 -4.30
CA THR A 386 19.97 -4.45 -3.56
C THR A 386 18.82 -4.78 -2.60
N HIS A 387 18.34 -6.01 -2.59
CA HIS A 387 17.43 -6.47 -1.55
C HIS A 387 18.22 -6.77 -0.26
N ILE A 388 17.64 -6.51 0.92
CA ILE A 388 18.31 -6.74 2.22
C ILE A 388 18.82 -8.18 2.36
N PHE A 389 18.17 -9.16 1.74
CA PHE A 389 18.62 -10.56 1.77
C PHE A 389 19.88 -10.79 0.95
N GLU A 390 20.08 -10.08 -0.16
CA GLU A 390 21.31 -10.16 -0.97
C GLU A 390 22.48 -9.60 -0.17
N LEU A 391 22.28 -8.46 0.49
CA LEU A 391 23.25 -7.86 1.38
C LEU A 391 23.58 -8.81 2.56
N ALA A 392 22.55 -9.34 3.23
CA ALA A 392 22.74 -10.25 4.37
C ALA A 392 23.50 -11.51 3.96
N GLU A 393 23.11 -12.19 2.87
CA GLU A 393 23.79 -13.39 2.38
C GLU A 393 25.25 -13.11 2.05
N ALA A 394 25.53 -11.98 1.40
CA ALA A 394 26.89 -11.57 1.05
C ALA A 394 27.77 -11.30 2.29
N GLN A 395 27.21 -10.71 3.34
CA GLN A 395 27.94 -10.43 4.59
C GLN A 395 28.14 -11.68 5.44
N ILE A 396 27.08 -12.48 5.64
CA ILE A 396 27.14 -13.73 6.41
C ILE A 396 28.15 -14.72 5.80
N SER A 397 28.30 -14.71 4.47
CA SER A 397 29.25 -15.58 3.78
C SER A 397 30.72 -15.17 3.94
N LYS A 398 31.01 -13.97 4.49
CA LYS A 398 32.38 -13.46 4.68
C LYS A 398 32.96 -13.75 6.07
N GLY A 399 32.12 -14.00 7.06
CA GLY A 399 32.55 -14.04 8.45
C GLY A 399 32.05 -15.23 9.24
N ALA A 400 32.56 -15.36 10.47
CA ALA A 400 32.07 -16.31 11.48
C ALA A 400 30.80 -15.72 12.13
N ILE A 401 29.68 -15.91 11.44
CA ILE A 401 28.36 -15.41 11.86
C ILE A 401 27.41 -16.58 12.05
N GLY A 402 26.86 -16.69 13.24
CA GLY A 402 25.87 -17.67 13.62
C GLY A 402 24.53 -17.04 13.99
N PHE A 403 23.61 -17.89 14.44
CA PHE A 403 22.29 -17.48 14.86
C PHE A 403 21.91 -18.12 16.19
N SER A 404 21.43 -17.33 17.12
CA SER A 404 20.90 -17.81 18.39
C SER A 404 19.71 -18.74 18.16
N LYS A 405 19.47 -19.66 19.12
CA LYS A 405 18.42 -20.68 18.99
C LYS A 405 17.02 -20.05 18.98
N LEU A 406 16.30 -20.24 17.90
CA LEU A 406 14.88 -19.93 17.77
C LEU A 406 14.06 -21.23 17.97
N ASN A 407 13.48 -21.42 19.16
CA ASN A 407 12.72 -22.63 19.49
C ASN A 407 11.35 -22.68 18.80
N ARG A 408 11.34 -22.61 17.46
CA ARG A 408 10.16 -22.62 16.60
C ARG A 408 10.30 -23.62 15.46
N LYS A 409 9.17 -24.22 15.05
CA LYS A 409 9.04 -24.87 13.75
C LYS A 409 8.49 -23.83 12.78
N ILE A 410 9.18 -23.59 11.68
CA ILE A 410 8.86 -22.52 10.74
C ILE A 410 8.42 -23.07 9.39
N THR A 411 7.57 -22.28 8.70
CA THR A 411 7.25 -22.42 7.29
C THR A 411 7.34 -21.07 6.62
N PHE A 412 7.42 -21.00 5.28
CA PHE A 412 7.73 -19.77 4.56
C PHE A 412 6.67 -19.42 3.51
N GLN A 413 6.21 -18.18 3.53
CA GLN A 413 5.40 -17.56 2.49
C GLN A 413 6.27 -16.85 1.48
N ASP A 414 6.40 -17.40 0.30
CA ASP A 414 7.12 -16.77 -0.81
C ASP A 414 6.37 -15.53 -1.34
N PRO A 415 6.96 -14.33 -1.31
CA PRO A 415 6.37 -13.16 -1.93
C PRO A 415 6.46 -13.23 -3.45
N CYS A 416 5.36 -12.97 -4.15
CA CYS A 416 5.31 -13.13 -5.61
C CYS A 416 6.25 -12.19 -6.37
N ARG A 417 6.56 -11.02 -5.81
CA ARG A 417 7.50 -10.04 -6.41
C ARG A 417 8.97 -10.40 -6.20
N LEU A 418 9.29 -11.29 -5.28
CA LEU A 418 10.64 -11.79 -5.04
C LEU A 418 10.83 -13.18 -5.65
N SER A 419 9.94 -14.13 -5.37
CA SER A 419 10.12 -15.54 -5.70
C SER A 419 10.22 -15.85 -7.20
N ARG A 420 9.72 -14.95 -8.06
CA ARG A 420 9.75 -15.08 -9.52
C ARG A 420 10.84 -14.26 -10.20
N THR A 421 11.82 -13.78 -9.44
CA THR A 421 13.10 -13.28 -9.97
C THR A 421 14.12 -14.41 -10.09
N GLN A 422 15.20 -14.20 -10.81
CA GLN A 422 16.21 -15.23 -11.10
C GLN A 422 16.75 -15.94 -9.86
N THR A 423 17.01 -15.20 -8.77
CA THR A 423 17.58 -15.71 -7.50
C THR A 423 16.58 -15.69 -6.35
N GLY A 424 15.45 -15.01 -6.51
CA GLY A 424 14.57 -14.63 -5.43
C GLY A 424 13.81 -15.76 -4.73
N SER A 425 13.68 -16.93 -5.36
CA SER A 425 13.10 -18.10 -4.69
C SER A 425 14.10 -18.84 -3.81
N GLN A 426 15.39 -18.82 -4.16
CA GLN A 426 16.44 -19.55 -3.46
C GLN A 426 17.06 -18.73 -2.31
N LEU A 427 17.21 -17.43 -2.51
CA LEU A 427 17.89 -16.55 -1.55
C LEU A 427 17.27 -16.57 -0.13
N PRO A 428 15.95 -16.43 0.06
CA PRO A 428 15.35 -16.57 1.39
C PRO A 428 15.60 -17.97 2.00
N ARG A 429 15.63 -19.02 1.17
CA ARG A 429 15.87 -20.39 1.62
C ARG A 429 17.27 -20.60 2.15
N ASN A 430 18.27 -20.04 1.49
CA ASN A 430 19.65 -20.06 1.97
C ASN A 430 19.73 -19.44 3.38
N LEU A 431 19.10 -18.29 3.58
CA LEU A 431 19.07 -17.63 4.89
C LEU A 431 18.29 -18.45 5.94
N LEU A 432 17.11 -18.99 5.57
CA LEU A 432 16.31 -19.83 6.46
C LEU A 432 17.05 -21.10 6.91
N GLN A 433 17.87 -21.71 6.04
CA GLN A 433 18.67 -22.89 6.35
C GLN A 433 19.82 -22.59 7.33
N ARG A 434 20.29 -21.35 7.39
CA ARG A 434 21.32 -20.90 8.34
C ARG A 434 20.77 -20.67 9.74
N LEU A 435 19.46 -20.43 9.86
CA LEU A 435 18.82 -20.17 11.15
C LEU A 435 18.86 -21.41 12.05
N ASN A 436 19.17 -21.21 13.33
CA ASN A 436 19.12 -22.27 14.35
C ASN A 436 17.68 -22.49 14.84
N VAL A 437 16.83 -23.04 13.97
CA VAL A 437 15.41 -23.32 14.24
C VAL A 437 15.17 -24.77 14.64
N ARG A 438 14.04 -25.04 15.27
CA ARG A 438 13.63 -26.41 15.63
C ARG A 438 13.30 -27.25 14.39
N GLY A 439 12.91 -26.61 13.27
CA GLY A 439 12.63 -27.26 11.99
C GLY A 439 12.07 -26.29 10.98
N PHE A 440 12.36 -26.53 9.70
CA PHE A 440 11.79 -25.80 8.55
C PHE A 440 11.05 -26.80 7.68
N THR A 441 9.77 -26.52 7.37
CA THR A 441 8.94 -27.33 6.49
C THR A 441 8.33 -26.44 5.41
N GLU A 442 8.55 -26.78 4.16
CA GLU A 442 7.99 -26.07 3.01
C GLU A 442 6.47 -26.28 2.90
N MET A 443 5.76 -25.24 2.47
CA MET A 443 4.37 -25.39 2.03
C MET A 443 4.29 -26.17 0.73
N ARG A 444 3.10 -26.72 0.42
CA ARG A 444 2.85 -27.45 -0.83
C ARG A 444 3.17 -26.59 -2.06
N ASP A 445 2.61 -25.39 -2.13
CA ASP A 445 2.85 -24.46 -3.23
C ASP A 445 3.94 -23.46 -2.80
N ARG A 446 5.14 -23.60 -3.34
CA ARG A 446 6.36 -22.88 -2.91
C ARG A 446 7.22 -22.40 -4.06
N GLY A 447 8.17 -21.52 -3.76
CA GLY A 447 9.11 -20.98 -4.74
C GLY A 447 8.39 -20.25 -5.88
N VAL A 448 8.79 -20.50 -7.11
CA VAL A 448 8.15 -19.92 -8.31
C VAL A 448 6.69 -20.33 -8.47
N SER A 449 6.30 -21.50 -7.94
CA SER A 449 4.92 -22.00 -7.97
C SER A 449 4.08 -21.55 -6.76
N SER A 450 4.60 -20.70 -5.88
CA SER A 450 3.87 -20.23 -4.71
C SER A 450 2.58 -19.49 -5.07
N LEU A 451 1.54 -19.66 -4.25
CA LEU A 451 0.31 -18.91 -4.38
C LEU A 451 0.46 -17.50 -3.78
N CYS A 452 -0.25 -16.54 -4.39
CA CYS A 452 -0.30 -15.17 -3.90
C CYS A 452 -1.00 -15.09 -2.54
N CYS A 453 -0.62 -14.09 -1.72
CA CYS A 453 -1.30 -13.75 -0.46
C CYS A 453 -2.68 -13.12 -0.65
N GLY A 454 -3.20 -13.03 -1.87
CA GLY A 454 -4.56 -12.65 -2.19
C GLY A 454 -4.78 -11.22 -2.63
N ASN A 455 -3.76 -10.37 -2.69
CA ASN A 455 -3.90 -9.00 -3.20
C ASN A 455 -2.62 -8.50 -3.85
N CYS A 456 -2.76 -7.59 -4.82
CA CYS A 456 -1.66 -6.84 -5.42
C CYS A 456 -2.16 -5.44 -5.79
N ALA A 457 -1.30 -4.44 -5.61
CA ALA A 457 -1.58 -3.04 -5.95
C ALA A 457 -2.88 -2.48 -5.35
N TRP A 458 -3.35 -3.03 -4.22
CA TRP A 458 -4.60 -2.66 -3.56
C TRP A 458 -5.82 -2.66 -4.50
N THR A 459 -5.81 -3.56 -5.49
CA THR A 459 -6.94 -3.80 -6.37
C THR A 459 -7.72 -5.02 -5.88
N GLY A 460 -8.98 -4.84 -5.55
CA GLY A 460 -9.87 -5.92 -5.11
C GLY A 460 -9.54 -6.44 -3.69
N CYS A 461 -10.43 -6.16 -2.75
CA CYS A 461 -10.44 -6.75 -1.42
C CYS A 461 -11.84 -7.33 -1.22
N ASP A 462 -12.06 -8.54 -1.71
CA ASP A 462 -13.35 -9.21 -1.79
C ASP A 462 -13.32 -10.60 -1.12
N SER A 463 -14.42 -11.33 -1.19
CA SER A 463 -14.53 -12.69 -0.65
C SER A 463 -13.55 -13.67 -1.32
N TYR A 464 -13.18 -13.46 -2.59
CA TYR A 464 -12.24 -14.32 -3.30
C TYR A 464 -10.79 -14.07 -2.84
N SER A 465 -10.42 -12.82 -2.60
CA SER A 465 -9.12 -12.52 -1.99
C SER A 465 -9.01 -13.11 -0.59
N LYS A 466 -10.10 -13.05 0.20
CA LYS A 466 -10.19 -13.71 1.51
C LYS A 466 -10.02 -15.23 1.39
N ALA A 467 -10.70 -15.87 0.43
CA ALA A 467 -10.56 -17.31 0.19
C ALA A 467 -9.11 -17.72 -0.15
N MET A 468 -8.40 -16.91 -0.94
CA MET A 468 -6.98 -17.13 -1.23
C MET A 468 -6.10 -17.01 0.02
N GLN A 469 -6.34 -16.00 0.87
CA GLN A 469 -5.64 -15.83 2.15
C GLN A 469 -5.84 -17.04 3.06
N VAL A 470 -7.09 -17.50 3.21
CA VAL A 470 -7.46 -18.68 4.01
C VAL A 470 -6.78 -19.94 3.48
N ASN A 471 -6.85 -20.17 2.17
CA ASN A 471 -6.18 -21.33 1.55
C ASN A 471 -4.67 -21.31 1.83
N ARG A 472 -4.05 -20.14 1.76
CA ARG A 472 -2.62 -20.00 2.03
C ARG A 472 -2.26 -20.28 3.48
N LEU A 473 -3.08 -19.81 4.43
CA LEU A 473 -2.92 -20.09 5.86
C LEU A 473 -3.15 -21.57 6.21
N ARG A 474 -4.13 -22.23 5.54
CA ARG A 474 -4.33 -23.68 5.68
C ARG A 474 -3.10 -24.46 5.24
N GLN A 475 -2.51 -24.13 4.09
CA GLN A 475 -1.25 -24.74 3.65
C GLN A 475 -0.11 -24.54 4.68
N ALA A 476 -0.04 -23.37 5.30
CA ALA A 476 0.94 -23.12 6.35
C ALA A 476 0.68 -24.01 7.60
N LYS A 477 -0.57 -24.14 8.02
CA LYS A 477 -0.96 -25.05 9.13
C LYS A 477 -0.70 -26.52 8.83
N GLU A 478 -0.94 -26.98 7.59
CA GLU A 478 -0.70 -28.35 7.14
C GLU A 478 0.78 -28.77 7.30
N THR A 479 1.72 -27.82 7.33
CA THR A 479 3.14 -28.10 7.59
C THR A 479 3.44 -28.52 9.03
N GLY A 480 2.49 -28.35 9.96
CA GLY A 480 2.72 -28.55 11.40
C GLY A 480 3.65 -27.51 12.04
N SER A 481 3.93 -26.41 11.34
CA SER A 481 4.71 -25.28 11.85
C SER A 481 3.89 -24.39 12.77
N ASN A 482 4.55 -23.72 13.71
CA ASN A 482 3.91 -22.77 14.63
C ASN A 482 4.27 -21.31 14.34
N LEU A 483 5.17 -21.05 13.39
CA LEU A 483 5.53 -19.72 12.93
C LEU A 483 5.53 -19.68 11.39
N LEU A 484 4.73 -18.77 10.84
CA LEU A 484 4.73 -18.42 9.43
C LEU A 484 5.72 -17.28 9.19
N VAL A 485 6.78 -17.54 8.44
CA VAL A 485 7.75 -16.54 8.05
C VAL A 485 7.33 -15.90 6.73
N THR A 486 7.35 -14.57 6.67
CA THR A 486 7.10 -13.77 5.46
C THR A 486 8.37 -13.03 5.04
N ALA A 487 8.33 -12.38 3.88
CA ALA A 487 9.39 -11.50 3.39
C ALA A 487 8.79 -10.34 2.58
N CYS A 488 7.62 -9.84 3.03
CA CYS A 488 6.91 -8.73 2.40
C CYS A 488 5.91 -8.13 3.38
N PRO A 489 5.95 -6.81 3.64
CA PRO A 489 5.01 -6.14 4.54
C PRO A 489 3.54 -6.36 4.17
N LYS A 490 3.21 -6.31 2.86
CA LYS A 490 1.83 -6.54 2.41
C LYS A 490 1.37 -7.98 2.58
N CYS A 491 2.25 -8.97 2.43
CA CYS A 491 1.88 -10.35 2.74
C CYS A 491 1.47 -10.49 4.21
N GLN A 492 2.16 -9.81 5.13
CA GLN A 492 1.76 -9.79 6.55
C GLN A 492 0.37 -9.18 6.72
N ILE A 493 0.11 -8.01 6.12
CA ILE A 493 -1.19 -7.31 6.19
C ILE A 493 -2.32 -8.23 5.71
N HIS A 494 -2.16 -8.82 4.51
CA HIS A 494 -3.23 -9.61 3.89
C HIS A 494 -3.51 -10.90 4.67
N LEU A 495 -2.47 -11.62 5.09
CA LEU A 495 -2.65 -12.85 5.87
C LEU A 495 -3.19 -12.56 7.27
N LYS A 496 -2.72 -11.48 7.91
CA LYS A 496 -3.24 -11.05 9.21
C LYS A 496 -4.72 -10.64 9.12
N CYS A 497 -5.12 -9.98 8.03
CA CYS A 497 -6.52 -9.63 7.77
C CYS A 497 -7.45 -10.87 7.77
N ALA A 498 -6.99 -12.01 7.24
CA ALA A 498 -7.76 -13.25 7.34
C ALA A 498 -7.76 -13.83 8.74
N MET A 499 -6.63 -13.78 9.46
CA MET A 499 -6.53 -14.29 10.83
C MET A 499 -7.40 -13.52 11.83
N GLU A 500 -7.64 -12.22 11.59
CA GLU A 500 -8.50 -11.37 12.43
C GLU A 500 -9.98 -11.40 12.02
N ASP A 501 -10.35 -12.21 11.03
CA ASP A 501 -11.75 -12.39 10.65
C ASP A 501 -12.49 -13.18 11.75
N PRO A 502 -13.57 -12.61 12.33
CA PRO A 502 -14.24 -13.22 13.47
C PRO A 502 -14.99 -14.52 13.13
N PHE A 503 -15.24 -14.78 11.83
CA PHE A 503 -15.95 -15.98 11.37
C PHE A 503 -15.04 -17.15 11.00
N LEU A 504 -13.73 -16.92 10.88
CA LEU A 504 -12.77 -17.95 10.45
C LEU A 504 -12.11 -18.69 11.61
N GLY A 505 -12.24 -18.19 12.84
CA GLY A 505 -11.79 -18.83 14.07
C GLY A 505 -10.30 -19.15 14.13
N ASP A 506 -9.94 -20.06 15.05
CA ASP A 506 -8.55 -20.44 15.30
C ASP A 506 -7.96 -21.41 14.26
N GLU A 507 -8.78 -21.91 13.32
CA GLU A 507 -8.35 -22.84 12.26
C GLU A 507 -7.15 -22.33 11.48
N ILE A 508 -7.15 -21.02 11.17
CA ILE A 508 -6.12 -20.39 10.34
C ILE A 508 -5.18 -19.45 11.11
N ARG A 509 -5.46 -19.22 12.41
CA ARG A 509 -4.64 -18.32 13.23
C ARG A 509 -3.30 -18.97 13.56
N MET A 510 -2.22 -18.24 13.31
CA MET A 510 -0.85 -18.66 13.68
C MET A 510 0.04 -17.43 13.90
N GLU A 511 1.16 -17.64 14.60
CA GLU A 511 2.19 -16.61 14.76
C GLU A 511 2.85 -16.30 13.40
N MET A 512 3.17 -15.03 13.16
CA MET A 512 3.78 -14.60 11.92
C MET A 512 4.91 -13.59 12.19
N ALA A 513 6.02 -13.72 11.46
CA ALA A 513 7.15 -12.80 11.53
C ALA A 513 7.78 -12.59 10.16
N ASP A 514 8.45 -11.46 9.95
CA ASP A 514 9.24 -11.25 8.74
C ASP A 514 10.63 -11.90 8.88
N LEU A 515 11.17 -12.39 7.77
CA LEU A 515 12.50 -13.01 7.75
C LEU A 515 13.59 -12.01 8.14
N THR A 516 13.46 -10.75 7.72
CA THR A 516 14.38 -9.68 8.10
C THR A 516 14.43 -9.51 9.62
N SER A 517 13.26 -9.50 10.27
CA SER A 517 13.14 -9.39 11.73
C SER A 517 13.72 -10.61 12.45
N ILE A 518 13.52 -11.80 11.92
CA ILE A 518 14.11 -13.02 12.51
C ILE A 518 15.64 -12.96 12.42
N LEU A 519 16.18 -12.62 11.26
CA LEU A 519 17.62 -12.47 11.06
C LEU A 519 18.22 -11.46 12.06
N ALA A 520 17.67 -10.25 12.09
CA ALA A 520 18.18 -9.16 12.94
C ALA A 520 18.17 -9.50 14.44
N ARG A 521 17.15 -10.26 14.89
CA ARG A 521 16.98 -10.61 16.32
C ARG A 521 17.73 -11.86 16.75
N THR A 522 18.23 -12.66 15.82
CA THR A 522 18.92 -13.92 16.12
C THR A 522 20.38 -13.94 15.71
N ILE A 523 20.82 -13.01 14.86
CA ILE A 523 22.21 -12.92 14.38
C ILE A 523 23.17 -12.62 15.52
N GLN A 524 24.34 -13.27 15.49
CA GLN A 524 25.42 -13.08 16.49
C GLN A 524 26.78 -13.44 15.87
N TRP A 525 27.86 -12.87 16.41
CA TRP A 525 29.21 -13.33 16.10
C TRP A 525 29.45 -14.69 16.75
N GLU A 526 30.08 -15.64 16.02
CA GLU A 526 30.53 -16.93 16.54
C GLU A 526 31.78 -16.82 17.43
#